data_23e09205ee35f9fc76a7de78f0b27150
#
_entry.id   23e09205ee35f9fc76a7de78f0b27150
#
_cell.length_a   1.000
_cell.length_b   1.000
_cell.length_c   1.000
_cell.angle_alpha   90.00
_cell.angle_beta   90.00
_cell.angle_gamma   90.00
#
_symmetry.space_group_name_H-M   'P 1'
#
loop_
_entity.id
_entity.type
_entity.pdbx_description
1 polymer ?
#
loop_
_entity_poly.entity_id
_entity_poly.type
_entity_poly.pdbx_seq_one_letter_code
_entity_poly.pdbx_strand_id
1 'polypeptide(L)'
;MKIQPYKEIAPMKSERASAPEITGRKSTGSVTIEAAFGIPLFLFAVLCLIWLIELQSIRFSIANAAQNAAKSAAEDTAVIPVLNVWKLRSDIVALTGEERLDRSIIKGGKDGISCMGSYVSTQTGEMNIRVSYEIQLPIPLIGQPSAELEQSFKISAWTGYMSGGDGSDGADIVYVTDNGDVYHEDY
;
A
#
# COMPACT_ATOMS: atom_id res chain seq x y z
N MET A 1 59.49 69.45 68.94
CA MET A 1 59.40 68.94 67.57
C MET A 1 59.23 67.41 67.65
N LYS A 2 58.00 66.90 67.55
CA LYS A 2 57.71 65.45 67.71
C LYS A 2 57.55 64.89 66.28
N ILE A 3 58.44 63.96 65.93
CA ILE A 3 58.43 63.26 64.65
C ILE A 3 57.45 62.10 64.83
N GLN A 4 56.40 62.08 64.02
CA GLN A 4 55.44 60.99 63.96
C GLN A 4 56.07 59.85 63.18
N PRO A 5 55.88 58.56 63.59
CA PRO A 5 56.38 57.43 62.87
C PRO A 5 55.56 57.14 61.61
N TYR A 6 56.27 56.81 60.60
CA TYR A 6 55.79 56.38 59.25
C TYR A 6 54.90 55.18 59.38
N LYS A 7 53.63 55.28 58.84
CA LYS A 7 52.68 54.22 58.84
C LYS A 7 53.00 53.28 57.65
N GLU A 8 53.42 52.09 58.02
CA GLU A 8 53.69 51.02 57.06
C GLU A 8 52.46 50.64 56.23
N ILE A 9 52.54 50.79 54.87
CA ILE A 9 51.44 50.47 53.97
C ILE A 9 51.52 48.95 53.71
N ALA A 10 50.51 48.25 54.15
CA ALA A 10 50.40 46.81 53.91
C ALA A 10 50.34 46.53 52.40
N PRO A 11 50.96 45.44 51.90
CA PRO A 11 50.96 45.11 50.49
C PRO A 11 49.53 44.79 50.02
N MET A 12 49.10 45.45 48.95
CA MET A 12 47.89 45.19 48.23
C MET A 12 47.91 43.72 47.75
N LYS A 13 47.02 42.93 48.30
CA LYS A 13 46.77 41.57 47.82
C LYS A 13 46.20 41.69 46.40
N SER A 14 46.99 41.32 45.40
CA SER A 14 46.53 41.21 44.01
C SER A 14 45.47 40.14 43.95
N GLU A 15 44.23 40.54 43.97
CA GLU A 15 43.13 39.66 43.56
C GLU A 15 43.26 39.41 42.05
N ARG A 16 43.84 38.30 41.70
CA ARG A 16 43.71 37.78 40.34
C ARG A 16 42.26 37.58 40.09
N ALA A 17 41.65 38.46 39.28
CA ALA A 17 40.35 38.23 38.69
C ALA A 17 40.44 36.91 37.92
N SER A 18 39.79 35.89 38.45
CA SER A 18 39.52 34.64 37.74
C SER A 18 38.77 35.02 36.48
N ALA A 19 39.41 34.85 35.35
CA ALA A 19 38.70 34.94 34.07
C ALA A 19 37.51 33.98 34.11
N PRO A 20 36.30 34.41 33.70
CA PRO A 20 35.18 33.49 33.61
C PRO A 20 35.57 32.34 32.68
N GLU A 21 35.56 31.11 33.20
CA GLU A 21 35.69 29.91 32.42
C GLU A 21 34.58 29.93 31.39
N ILE A 22 34.91 30.16 30.13
CA ILE A 22 33.98 30.02 29.01
C ILE A 22 33.84 28.52 28.75
N THR A 23 33.11 27.85 29.68
CA THR A 23 32.60 26.51 29.49
C THR A 23 31.27 26.61 28.70
N GLY A 24 31.35 26.79 27.40
CA GLY A 24 30.14 26.93 26.62
C GLY A 24 30.31 26.94 25.11
N ARG A 25 31.31 26.20 24.57
CA ARG A 25 31.47 26.18 23.12
C ARG A 25 31.99 24.86 22.56
N LYS A 26 31.34 23.77 22.98
CA LYS A 26 31.61 22.44 22.38
C LYS A 26 30.44 21.84 21.58
N SER A 27 29.33 22.55 21.42
CA SER A 27 28.15 21.92 20.81
C SER A 27 27.83 22.31 19.36
N THR A 28 28.41 23.40 18.84
CA THR A 28 28.06 23.84 17.49
C THR A 28 28.57 22.94 16.37
N GLY A 29 29.69 22.25 16.55
CA GLY A 29 30.21 21.30 15.58
C GLY A 29 29.43 19.96 15.55
N SER A 30 28.95 19.50 16.71
CA SER A 30 28.15 18.27 16.84
C SER A 30 26.79 18.42 16.17
N VAL A 31 26.08 19.51 16.43
CA VAL A 31 24.75 19.79 15.84
C VAL A 31 24.82 19.87 14.32
N THR A 32 25.87 20.46 13.76
CA THR A 32 26.02 20.56 12.30
C THR A 32 26.24 19.19 11.67
N ILE A 33 27.01 18.32 12.31
CA ILE A 33 27.28 16.95 11.84
C ILE A 33 26.00 16.10 11.96
N GLU A 34 25.29 16.20 13.08
CA GLU A 34 24.02 15.51 13.29
C GLU A 34 22.97 15.92 12.25
N ALA A 35 22.86 17.24 11.97
CA ALA A 35 21.96 17.74 10.95
C ALA A 35 22.36 17.27 9.54
N ALA A 36 23.65 17.20 9.24
CA ALA A 36 24.16 16.75 7.94
C ALA A 36 23.78 15.30 7.62
N PHE A 37 23.66 14.44 8.63
CA PHE A 37 23.18 13.06 8.46
C PHE A 37 21.67 12.93 8.70
N GLY A 38 21.12 13.66 9.64
CA GLY A 38 19.71 13.60 10.01
C GLY A 38 18.76 14.04 8.90
N ILE A 39 19.10 15.14 8.21
CA ILE A 39 18.26 15.67 7.13
C ILE A 39 18.14 14.70 5.94
N PRO A 40 19.23 14.16 5.37
CA PRO A 40 19.14 13.19 4.29
C PRO A 40 18.42 11.92 4.70
N LEU A 41 18.65 11.41 5.92
CA LEU A 41 17.96 10.22 6.43
C LEU A 41 16.45 10.47 6.58
N PHE A 42 16.08 11.63 7.11
CA PHE A 42 14.68 12.03 7.23
C PHE A 42 14.01 12.14 5.86
N LEU A 43 14.65 12.81 4.90
CA LEU A 43 14.11 12.91 3.54
C LEU A 43 13.97 11.54 2.88
N PHE A 44 14.95 10.65 3.08
CA PHE A 44 14.85 9.28 2.59
C PHE A 44 13.67 8.53 3.21
N ALA A 45 13.47 8.65 4.53
CA ALA A 45 12.32 8.05 5.22
C ALA A 45 10.98 8.58 4.68
N VAL A 46 10.89 9.90 4.42
CA VAL A 46 9.68 10.50 3.83
C VAL A 46 9.43 9.96 2.42
N LEU A 47 10.46 9.85 1.59
CA LEU A 47 10.34 9.25 0.25
C LEU A 47 9.87 7.80 0.32
N CYS A 48 10.41 7.00 1.24
CA CYS A 48 9.96 5.62 1.45
C CYS A 48 8.47 5.57 1.84
N LEU A 49 8.02 6.46 2.72
CA LEU A 49 6.59 6.54 3.10
C LEU A 49 5.70 6.90 1.90
N ILE A 50 6.11 7.86 1.08
CA ILE A 50 5.37 8.23 -0.13
C ILE A 50 5.23 7.03 -1.06
N TRP A 51 6.30 6.27 -1.29
CA TRP A 51 6.26 5.07 -2.13
C TRP A 51 5.40 3.95 -1.53
N LEU A 52 5.41 3.80 -0.21
CA LEU A 52 4.54 2.83 0.46
C LEU A 52 3.05 3.20 0.31
N ILE A 53 2.72 4.48 0.42
CA ILE A 53 1.34 4.97 0.22
C ILE A 53 0.93 4.74 -1.24
N GLU A 54 1.78 5.06 -2.20
CA GLU A 54 1.50 4.83 -3.62
C GLU A 54 1.29 3.34 -3.91
N LEU A 55 2.15 2.47 -3.36
CA LEU A 55 2.00 1.02 -3.48
C LEU A 55 0.66 0.52 -2.93
N GLN A 56 0.26 0.98 -1.74
CA GLN A 56 -1.01 0.58 -1.16
C GLN A 56 -2.21 1.12 -1.95
N SER A 57 -2.10 2.36 -2.45
CA SER A 57 -3.13 2.98 -3.27
C SER A 57 -3.38 2.19 -4.57
N ILE A 58 -2.32 1.80 -5.28
CA ILE A 58 -2.47 1.04 -6.52
C ILE A 58 -2.97 -0.38 -6.26
N ARG A 59 -2.47 -1.07 -5.22
CA ARG A 59 -2.96 -2.39 -4.80
C ARG A 59 -4.45 -2.38 -4.51
N PHE A 60 -4.91 -1.41 -3.75
CA PHE A 60 -6.32 -1.28 -3.40
C PHE A 60 -7.18 -0.98 -4.63
N SER A 61 -6.70 -0.12 -5.53
CA SER A 61 -7.39 0.20 -6.76
C SER A 61 -7.57 -1.03 -7.66
N ILE A 62 -6.50 -1.81 -7.86
CA ILE A 62 -6.54 -3.05 -8.65
C ILE A 62 -7.45 -4.08 -7.97
N ALA A 63 -7.40 -4.23 -6.64
CA ALA A 63 -8.27 -5.15 -5.91
C ALA A 63 -9.75 -4.83 -6.11
N ASN A 64 -10.13 -3.56 -5.98
CA ASN A 64 -11.50 -3.12 -6.20
C ASN A 64 -11.94 -3.31 -7.66
N ALA A 65 -11.09 -2.94 -8.60
CA ALA A 65 -11.37 -3.14 -10.02
C ALA A 65 -11.54 -4.62 -10.35
N ALA A 66 -10.68 -5.48 -9.81
CA ALA A 66 -10.72 -6.92 -10.01
C ALA A 66 -11.98 -7.55 -9.40
N GLN A 67 -12.41 -7.10 -8.21
CA GLN A 67 -13.66 -7.58 -7.60
C GLN A 67 -14.89 -7.17 -8.43
N ASN A 68 -14.91 -5.95 -8.96
CA ASN A 68 -16.02 -5.49 -9.79
C ASN A 68 -16.03 -6.20 -11.16
N ALA A 69 -14.88 -6.36 -11.80
CA ALA A 69 -14.75 -7.11 -13.05
C ALA A 69 -15.14 -8.59 -12.86
N ALA A 70 -14.77 -9.18 -11.72
CA ALA A 70 -15.13 -10.55 -11.39
C ALA A 70 -16.64 -10.75 -11.17
N LYS A 71 -17.32 -9.77 -10.56
CA LYS A 71 -18.79 -9.81 -10.45
C LYS A 71 -19.45 -9.78 -11.83
N SER A 72 -19.00 -8.89 -12.71
CA SER A 72 -19.50 -8.84 -14.08
C SER A 72 -19.19 -10.14 -14.85
N ALA A 73 -17.99 -10.70 -14.67
CA ALA A 73 -17.64 -11.99 -15.26
C ALA A 73 -18.48 -13.15 -14.69
N ALA A 74 -18.88 -13.10 -13.41
CA ALA A 74 -19.75 -14.09 -12.80
C ALA A 74 -21.16 -14.07 -13.41
N GLU A 75 -21.69 -12.89 -13.75
CA GLU A 75 -22.94 -12.74 -14.49
C GLU A 75 -22.84 -13.33 -15.91
N ASP A 76 -21.75 -13.06 -16.60
CA ASP A 76 -21.49 -13.62 -17.95
C ASP A 76 -21.43 -15.16 -17.93
N THR A 77 -20.90 -15.77 -16.86
CA THR A 77 -20.80 -17.24 -16.73
C THR A 77 -22.14 -17.94 -16.55
N ALA A 78 -23.21 -17.22 -16.24
CA ALA A 78 -24.56 -17.75 -16.25
C ALA A 78 -25.02 -18.24 -17.64
N VAL A 79 -24.49 -17.60 -18.69
CA VAL A 79 -24.85 -17.92 -20.07
C VAL A 79 -23.85 -18.94 -20.67
N ILE A 80 -22.57 -18.73 -20.41
CA ILE A 80 -21.50 -19.60 -20.90
C ILE A 80 -20.53 -19.85 -19.73
N PRO A 81 -20.43 -21.07 -19.20
CA PRO A 81 -19.62 -21.37 -18.01
C PRO A 81 -18.11 -21.40 -18.31
N VAL A 82 -17.63 -20.38 -19.01
CA VAL A 82 -16.22 -20.21 -19.37
C VAL A 82 -15.79 -18.78 -19.05
N LEU A 83 -14.74 -18.66 -18.24
CA LEU A 83 -14.16 -17.36 -17.92
C LEU A 83 -13.32 -16.84 -19.10
N ASN A 84 -13.69 -15.69 -19.64
CA ASN A 84 -12.87 -14.99 -20.60
C ASN A 84 -11.81 -14.13 -19.88
N VAL A 85 -10.61 -14.69 -19.71
CA VAL A 85 -9.50 -14.04 -18.99
C VAL A 85 -9.06 -12.72 -19.66
N TRP A 86 -9.16 -12.63 -20.98
CA TRP A 86 -8.81 -11.40 -21.71
C TRP A 86 -9.80 -10.28 -21.46
N LYS A 87 -11.09 -10.59 -21.45
CA LYS A 87 -12.14 -9.63 -21.09
C LYS A 87 -11.96 -9.18 -19.63
N LEU A 88 -11.76 -10.14 -18.71
CA LEU A 88 -11.51 -9.85 -17.30
C LEU A 88 -10.32 -8.88 -17.12
N ARG A 89 -9.20 -9.13 -17.81
CA ARG A 89 -8.04 -8.22 -17.78
C ARG A 89 -8.39 -6.83 -18.30
N SER A 90 -9.09 -6.77 -19.45
CA SER A 90 -9.51 -5.50 -20.05
C SER A 90 -10.40 -4.68 -19.11
N ASP A 91 -11.35 -5.34 -18.46
CA ASP A 91 -12.27 -4.71 -17.51
C ASP A 91 -11.54 -4.20 -16.27
N ILE A 92 -10.59 -4.98 -15.73
CA ILE A 92 -9.75 -4.54 -14.62
C ILE A 92 -8.93 -3.30 -14.99
N VAL A 93 -8.31 -3.29 -16.17
CA VAL A 93 -7.52 -2.15 -16.66
C VAL A 93 -8.41 -0.91 -16.82
N ALA A 94 -9.58 -1.07 -17.44
CA ALA A 94 -10.53 0.02 -17.65
C ALA A 94 -11.05 0.59 -16.32
N LEU A 95 -11.44 -0.27 -15.38
CA LEU A 95 -11.93 0.13 -14.05
C LEU A 95 -10.86 0.77 -13.15
N THR A 96 -9.60 0.35 -13.30
CA THR A 96 -8.48 0.97 -12.58
C THR A 96 -8.10 2.32 -13.18
N GLY A 97 -8.29 2.48 -14.48
CA GLY A 97 -7.91 3.65 -15.28
C GLY A 97 -6.56 3.47 -15.96
N GLU A 98 -6.55 3.43 -17.29
CA GLU A 98 -5.34 3.20 -18.10
C GLU A 98 -4.23 4.20 -17.80
N GLU A 99 -4.56 5.51 -17.83
CA GLU A 99 -3.59 6.57 -17.53
C GLU A 99 -2.98 6.46 -16.13
N ARG A 100 -3.78 6.03 -15.15
CA ARG A 100 -3.30 5.83 -13.79
C ARG A 100 -2.31 4.68 -13.71
N LEU A 101 -2.59 3.58 -14.42
CA LEU A 101 -1.69 2.44 -14.50
C LEU A 101 -0.38 2.80 -15.20
N ASP A 102 -0.44 3.54 -16.31
CA ASP A 102 0.74 3.93 -17.09
C ASP A 102 1.66 4.92 -16.33
N ARG A 103 1.09 5.70 -15.39
CA ARG A 103 1.85 6.62 -14.52
C ARG A 103 2.25 6.00 -13.19
N SER A 104 1.80 4.80 -12.90
CA SER A 104 2.04 4.11 -11.62
C SER A 104 3.42 3.45 -11.58
N ILE A 105 3.73 2.87 -10.42
CA ILE A 105 4.94 2.07 -10.18
C ILE A 105 4.87 0.67 -10.81
N ILE A 106 3.81 0.36 -11.58
CA ILE A 106 3.67 -0.94 -12.26
C ILE A 106 4.57 -0.95 -13.48
N LYS A 107 5.41 -1.95 -13.57
CA LYS A 107 6.27 -2.19 -14.73
C LYS A 107 5.41 -2.56 -15.94
N GLY A 108 5.54 -1.77 -17.00
CA GLY A 108 4.71 -1.93 -18.20
C GLY A 108 3.32 -1.30 -18.10
N GLY A 109 3.00 -0.59 -17.01
CA GLY A 109 1.74 0.13 -16.84
C GLY A 109 0.53 -0.80 -16.99
N LYS A 110 -0.43 -0.40 -17.84
CA LYS A 110 -1.62 -1.21 -18.15
C LYS A 110 -1.31 -2.59 -18.73
N ASP A 111 -0.21 -2.71 -19.47
CA ASP A 111 0.19 -3.98 -20.09
C ASP A 111 0.88 -4.93 -19.11
N GLY A 112 1.33 -4.41 -17.97
CA GLY A 112 1.94 -5.19 -16.90
C GLY A 112 0.97 -6.01 -16.06
N ILE A 113 -0.36 -5.84 -16.23
CA ILE A 113 -1.36 -6.59 -15.49
C ILE A 113 -1.64 -7.92 -16.20
N SER A 114 -1.59 -9.01 -15.45
CA SER A 114 -1.91 -10.36 -15.91
C SER A 114 -3.00 -10.99 -15.05
N CYS A 115 -3.97 -11.62 -15.70
CA CYS A 115 -5.02 -12.41 -15.03
C CYS A 115 -4.87 -13.90 -15.33
N MET A 116 -3.70 -14.33 -15.80
CA MET A 116 -3.43 -15.73 -16.09
C MET A 116 -3.53 -16.58 -14.82
N GLY A 117 -4.16 -17.77 -14.95
CA GLY A 117 -4.42 -18.65 -13.82
C GLY A 117 -5.76 -18.39 -13.14
N SER A 118 -6.57 -17.43 -13.64
CA SER A 118 -7.98 -17.33 -13.26
C SER A 118 -8.81 -18.42 -13.94
N TYR A 119 -9.71 -19.05 -13.21
CA TYR A 119 -10.57 -20.13 -13.74
C TYR A 119 -11.90 -20.21 -13.00
N VAL A 120 -12.87 -20.84 -13.64
CA VAL A 120 -14.16 -21.22 -13.04
C VAL A 120 -14.16 -22.73 -12.82
N SER A 121 -14.46 -23.15 -11.61
CA SER A 121 -14.68 -24.55 -11.30
C SER A 121 -16.13 -24.91 -11.63
N THR A 122 -16.32 -25.76 -12.63
CA THR A 122 -17.67 -26.24 -12.99
C THR A 122 -18.25 -27.21 -11.96
N GLN A 123 -17.40 -27.76 -11.08
CA GLN A 123 -17.83 -28.71 -10.04
C GLN A 123 -18.38 -27.99 -8.80
N THR A 124 -17.75 -26.88 -8.42
CA THR A 124 -18.12 -26.14 -7.20
C THR A 124 -18.85 -24.83 -7.50
N GLY A 125 -18.92 -24.43 -8.76
CA GLY A 125 -19.44 -23.10 -9.13
C GLY A 125 -18.59 -21.93 -8.62
N GLU A 126 -17.38 -22.21 -8.13
CA GLU A 126 -16.48 -21.17 -7.66
C GLU A 126 -15.63 -20.60 -8.80
N MET A 127 -15.50 -19.30 -8.86
CA MET A 127 -14.55 -18.60 -9.72
C MET A 127 -13.35 -18.17 -8.90
N ASN A 128 -12.17 -18.61 -9.30
CA ASN A 128 -10.90 -18.17 -8.71
C ASN A 128 -10.26 -17.13 -9.62
N ILE A 129 -10.16 -15.92 -9.13
CA ILE A 129 -9.54 -14.80 -9.84
C ILE A 129 -8.15 -14.58 -9.29
N ARG A 130 -7.18 -14.54 -10.20
CA ARG A 130 -5.78 -14.27 -9.90
C ARG A 130 -5.32 -13.08 -10.74
N VAL A 131 -4.82 -12.05 -10.06
CA VAL A 131 -4.24 -10.86 -10.71
C VAL A 131 -2.80 -10.73 -10.27
N SER A 132 -1.87 -10.77 -11.22
CA SER A 132 -0.45 -10.59 -10.97
C SER A 132 0.08 -9.39 -11.75
N TYR A 133 1.04 -8.69 -11.16
CA TYR A 133 1.73 -7.56 -11.75
C TYR A 133 3.07 -7.34 -11.07
N GLU A 134 4.04 -6.80 -11.81
CA GLU A 134 5.36 -6.45 -11.30
C GLU A 134 5.40 -4.96 -10.97
N ILE A 135 5.88 -4.64 -9.77
CA ILE A 135 6.13 -3.25 -9.36
C ILE A 135 7.60 -2.91 -9.48
N GLN A 136 7.90 -1.68 -9.84
CA GLN A 136 9.25 -1.16 -9.93
C GLN A 136 9.37 0.12 -9.11
N LEU A 137 10.16 0.06 -8.03
CA LEU A 137 10.35 1.18 -7.13
C LEU A 137 11.56 2.01 -7.56
N PRO A 138 11.39 3.28 -7.94
CA PRO A 138 12.52 4.15 -8.26
C PRO A 138 13.18 4.64 -6.96
N ILE A 139 14.02 3.81 -6.35
CA ILE A 139 14.74 4.17 -5.13
C ILE A 139 16.06 4.84 -5.51
N PRO A 140 16.25 6.13 -5.16
CA PRO A 140 17.52 6.80 -5.37
C PRO A 140 18.64 6.03 -4.66
N LEU A 141 19.79 5.84 -5.31
CA LEU A 141 21.00 5.16 -4.82
C LEU A 141 21.00 3.63 -4.89
N ILE A 142 19.85 2.95 -4.88
CA ILE A 142 19.79 1.47 -4.86
C ILE A 142 19.42 0.91 -6.25
N GLY A 143 18.97 1.77 -7.16
CA GLY A 143 18.49 1.37 -8.48
C GLY A 143 16.98 1.22 -8.53
N GLN A 144 16.51 0.27 -9.33
CA GLN A 144 15.07 0.03 -9.54
C GLN A 144 14.74 -1.42 -9.15
N PRO A 145 14.69 -1.73 -7.85
CA PRO A 145 14.26 -3.06 -7.43
C PRO A 145 12.83 -3.31 -7.90
N SER A 146 12.60 -4.50 -8.42
CA SER A 146 11.28 -4.96 -8.82
C SER A 146 10.80 -6.08 -7.92
N ALA A 147 9.49 -6.15 -7.71
CA ALA A 147 8.84 -7.22 -6.98
C ALA A 147 7.55 -7.61 -7.67
N GLU A 148 7.31 -8.90 -7.78
CA GLU A 148 6.05 -9.43 -8.28
C GLU A 148 5.02 -9.44 -7.15
N LEU A 149 3.83 -8.94 -7.42
CA LEU A 149 2.69 -8.97 -6.53
C LEU A 149 1.57 -9.78 -7.15
N GLU A 150 0.97 -10.62 -6.33
CA GLU A 150 -0.18 -11.44 -6.70
C GLU A 150 -1.33 -11.17 -5.73
N GLN A 151 -2.53 -11.07 -6.26
CA GLN A 151 -3.76 -10.98 -5.50
C GLN A 151 -4.70 -12.07 -6.04
N SER A 152 -5.26 -12.86 -5.13
CA SER A 152 -6.22 -13.89 -5.48
C SER A 152 -7.45 -13.79 -4.58
N PHE A 153 -8.62 -14.01 -5.14
CA PHE A 153 -9.89 -14.05 -4.43
C PHE A 153 -10.85 -15.00 -5.11
N LYS A 154 -11.77 -15.54 -4.33
CA LYS A 154 -12.79 -16.46 -4.79
C LYS A 154 -14.15 -15.76 -4.78
N ILE A 155 -14.91 -15.98 -5.83
CA ILE A 155 -16.27 -15.48 -5.96
C ILE A 155 -17.12 -16.68 -6.43
N SER A 156 -18.36 -16.78 -5.93
CA SER A 156 -19.30 -17.75 -6.49
C SER A 156 -19.70 -17.32 -7.88
N ALA A 157 -19.47 -18.17 -8.86
CA ALA A 157 -19.93 -17.94 -10.22
C ALA A 157 -21.44 -18.26 -10.29
N TRP A 158 -22.17 -17.48 -11.05
CA TRP A 158 -23.59 -17.73 -11.28
C TRP A 158 -23.76 -18.83 -12.35
N THR A 159 -23.41 -20.04 -12.00
CA THR A 159 -23.46 -21.17 -12.96
C THR A 159 -24.84 -21.82 -13.09
N GLY A 160 -25.84 -21.32 -12.38
CA GLY A 160 -27.16 -21.94 -12.29
C GLY A 160 -27.13 -23.29 -11.58
N TYR A 161 -26.00 -23.72 -11.06
CA TYR A 161 -25.79 -24.98 -10.38
C TYR A 161 -25.56 -24.72 -8.90
N MET A 162 -26.55 -24.97 -8.07
CA MET A 162 -26.34 -25.07 -6.64
C MET A 162 -25.66 -26.40 -6.33
N SER A 163 -24.33 -26.40 -6.29
CA SER A 163 -23.59 -27.49 -5.69
C SER A 163 -23.64 -27.34 -4.18
N GLY A 164 -24.49 -28.06 -3.51
CA GLY A 164 -24.47 -28.05 -2.06
C GLY A 164 -25.75 -28.53 -1.39
N GLY A 165 -26.46 -29.41 -1.97
CA GLY A 165 -27.38 -30.26 -1.23
C GLY A 165 -26.69 -31.57 -0.98
N ASP A 166 -26.25 -31.86 0.25
CA ASP A 166 -26.13 -33.21 0.75
C ASP A 166 -27.43 -33.93 0.40
N GLY A 167 -27.37 -35.04 -0.30
CA GLY A 167 -28.47 -35.77 -0.96
C GLY A 167 -29.72 -36.04 -0.13
N SER A 168 -30.45 -35.03 0.21
CA SER A 168 -31.82 -35.12 0.66
C SER A 168 -32.71 -34.59 -0.48
N ASP A 169 -33.54 -35.48 -1.01
CA ASP A 169 -34.61 -35.28 -1.99
C ASP A 169 -35.55 -34.08 -1.62
N GLY A 170 -35.13 -32.88 -1.87
CA GLY A 170 -35.91 -31.69 -1.82
C GLY A 170 -35.46 -30.80 -2.93
N ALA A 171 -36.05 -30.91 -4.11
CA ALA A 171 -35.90 -29.89 -5.13
C ALA A 171 -36.46 -28.58 -4.52
N ASP A 172 -35.58 -27.66 -4.12
CA ASP A 172 -35.98 -26.29 -3.83
C ASP A 172 -36.56 -25.70 -5.11
N ILE A 173 -37.88 -25.70 -5.19
CA ILE A 173 -38.59 -25.14 -6.33
C ILE A 173 -38.64 -23.63 -6.11
N VAL A 174 -37.80 -22.89 -6.80
CA VAL A 174 -37.87 -21.43 -6.81
C VAL A 174 -38.95 -21.02 -7.81
N TYR A 175 -40.02 -20.45 -7.30
CA TYR A 175 -41.05 -19.85 -8.13
C TYR A 175 -40.64 -18.44 -8.56
N VAL A 176 -40.47 -18.26 -9.86
CA VAL A 176 -40.23 -16.93 -10.42
C VAL A 176 -41.56 -16.42 -10.98
N THR A 177 -42.04 -15.29 -10.48
CA THR A 177 -43.20 -14.62 -11.04
C THR A 177 -42.80 -13.73 -12.20
N ASP A 178 -43.55 -13.77 -13.31
CA ASP A 178 -43.28 -12.99 -14.53
C ASP A 178 -43.16 -11.46 -14.34
N ASN A 179 -43.47 -10.94 -13.16
CA ASN A 179 -43.53 -9.52 -12.85
C ASN A 179 -42.99 -9.16 -11.46
N GLY A 180 -42.22 -10.01 -10.80
CA GLY A 180 -41.82 -9.77 -9.42
C GLY A 180 -40.33 -9.80 -9.20
N ASP A 181 -39.81 -8.75 -8.59
CA ASP A 181 -38.46 -8.67 -8.07
C ASP A 181 -38.24 -9.37 -6.71
N VAL A 182 -39.20 -10.21 -6.30
CA VAL A 182 -39.22 -10.84 -4.96
C VAL A 182 -39.34 -12.35 -5.07
N TYR A 183 -38.41 -13.05 -4.44
CA TYR A 183 -38.45 -14.51 -4.27
C TYR A 183 -39.17 -14.84 -2.95
N HIS A 184 -40.10 -15.78 -3.01
CA HIS A 184 -40.75 -16.35 -1.81
C HIS A 184 -40.28 -17.78 -1.64
N GLU A 185 -39.74 -18.10 -0.46
CA GLU A 185 -39.57 -19.47 0.01
C GLU A 185 -40.82 -19.85 0.77
N ASP A 186 -41.51 -20.92 0.33
CA ASP A 186 -42.55 -21.56 1.12
C ASP A 186 -41.92 -22.50 2.14
N TYR A 187 -42.23 -22.26 3.43
CA TYR A 187 -41.86 -23.10 4.56
C TYR A 187 -42.81 -24.28 4.75
#